data_1a3f160297477d37c9d23aecfe236228
#
_entry.id   1a3f160297477d37c9d23aecfe236228
#
_cell.length_a   1.000
_cell.length_b   1.000
_cell.length_c   1.000
_cell.angle_alpha   90.00
_cell.angle_beta   90.00
_cell.angle_gamma   90.00
#
_symmetry.space_group_name_H-M   'P 1'
#
loop_
_entity.id
_entity.type
_entity.pdbx_description
1 polymer ?
#
loop_
_entity_poly.entity_id
_entity_poly.type
_entity_poly.pdbx_seq_one_letter_code
_entity_poly.pdbx_strand_id
1 'polypeptide(L)'
;MYEISDRGRVRTWKNNRHGRLKNPRPLKLWENACGRYNTTTLHKDGKSTSYLVHRLVAKAFIGQIPDGYIVCHKDDVGTNNSLENLYIGTFKDNSADTLRNGKTMKNGRRFNAQLEIEDVKFIRKMRGKISQRKLGCMFNICQGTVSEIQLRKIWKHIDGGA
;
A
#
# COMPACT_ATOMS: atom_id res chain seq x y z
N MET A 1 -6.86 24.76 1.71
CA MET A 1 -5.90 24.49 2.82
C MET A 1 -6.25 23.16 3.43
N TYR A 2 -5.27 22.30 3.68
CA TYR A 2 -5.39 20.99 4.33
C TYR A 2 -4.53 20.96 5.59
N GLU A 3 -4.95 20.23 6.59
CA GLU A 3 -4.21 20.01 7.82
C GLU A 3 -4.10 18.50 8.08
N ILE A 4 -2.97 18.14 8.65
CA ILE A 4 -2.61 16.75 8.96
C ILE A 4 -2.26 16.68 10.43
N SER A 5 -2.80 15.69 11.15
CA SER A 5 -2.44 15.46 12.54
C SER A 5 -1.29 14.45 12.65
N ASP A 6 -0.63 14.46 13.79
CA ASP A 6 0.36 13.48 14.24
C ASP A 6 -0.15 12.03 14.29
N ARG A 7 -1.47 11.86 14.31
CA ARG A 7 -2.16 10.54 14.30
C ARG A 7 -2.69 10.15 12.93
N GLY A 8 -2.23 10.79 11.84
CA GLY A 8 -2.63 10.46 10.47
C GLY A 8 -4.04 10.87 10.08
N ARG A 9 -4.69 11.77 10.84
CA ARG A 9 -5.98 12.34 10.45
C ARG A 9 -5.75 13.52 9.51
N VAL A 10 -6.55 13.61 8.45
CA VAL A 10 -6.48 14.69 7.46
C VAL A 10 -7.80 15.45 7.46
N ARG A 11 -7.74 16.79 7.46
CA ARG A 11 -8.92 17.63 7.40
C ARG A 11 -8.73 18.79 6.40
N THR A 12 -9.85 19.33 5.90
CA THR A 12 -9.85 20.44 4.95
C THR A 12 -10.65 21.61 5.46
N TRP A 13 -10.18 22.82 5.13
CA TRP A 13 -10.88 24.08 5.31
C TRP A 13 -11.63 24.52 4.05
N LYS A 14 -11.55 23.75 2.96
CA LYS A 14 -12.21 24.11 1.69
C LYS A 14 -13.62 23.52 1.62
N ASN A 15 -14.57 24.36 1.20
CA ASN A 15 -15.83 23.94 0.66
C ASN A 15 -15.79 24.10 -0.87
N ASN A 16 -16.26 23.09 -1.60
CA ASN A 16 -16.21 23.06 -3.07
C ASN A 16 -17.11 24.14 -3.73
N ARG A 17 -18.09 24.68 -2.99
CA ARG A 17 -19.08 25.63 -3.53
C ARG A 17 -19.05 27.02 -2.89
N HIS A 18 -18.57 27.16 -1.67
CA HIS A 18 -18.75 28.39 -0.87
C HIS A 18 -17.46 28.89 -0.17
N GLY A 19 -16.29 28.58 -0.71
CA GLY A 19 -15.02 29.10 -0.17
C GLY A 19 -14.51 28.38 1.09
N ARG A 20 -14.08 29.15 2.11
CA ARG A 20 -13.50 28.58 3.34
C ARG A 20 -14.60 28.19 4.34
N LEU A 21 -14.47 27.00 4.93
CA LEU A 21 -15.35 26.56 6.01
C LEU A 21 -15.04 27.31 7.30
N LYS A 22 -16.07 27.55 8.15
CA LYS A 22 -15.87 28.06 9.52
C LYS A 22 -15.11 27.06 10.38
N ASN A 23 -15.43 25.77 10.25
CA ASN A 23 -14.75 24.65 10.93
C ASN A 23 -14.19 23.67 9.91
N PRO A 24 -13.00 23.09 10.17
CA PRO A 24 -12.39 22.13 9.25
C PRO A 24 -13.18 20.80 9.25
N ARG A 25 -13.35 20.24 8.08
CA ARG A 25 -14.01 18.96 7.88
C ARG A 25 -12.99 17.82 7.74
N PRO A 26 -13.12 16.70 8.47
CA PRO A 26 -12.27 15.54 8.27
C PRO A 26 -12.46 14.97 6.86
N LEU A 27 -11.37 14.54 6.25
CA LEU A 27 -11.39 13.82 4.99
C LEU A 27 -11.52 12.32 5.26
N LYS A 28 -12.27 11.66 4.39
CA LYS A 28 -12.35 10.20 4.41
C LYS A 28 -11.01 9.61 3.98
N LEU A 29 -10.55 8.64 4.73
CA LEU A 29 -9.42 7.81 4.39
C LEU A 29 -9.93 6.53 3.75
N TRP A 30 -9.19 6.05 2.76
CA TRP A 30 -9.49 4.84 2.02
C TRP A 30 -8.28 3.93 2.11
N GLU A 31 -8.49 2.66 2.27
CA GLU A 31 -7.40 1.71 2.08
C GLU A 31 -7.05 1.60 0.60
N ASN A 32 -5.76 1.50 0.29
CA ASN A 32 -5.34 1.24 -1.07
C ASN A 32 -5.84 -0.15 -1.54
N ALA A 33 -5.74 -0.43 -2.85
CA ALA A 33 -6.26 -1.67 -3.43
C ALA A 33 -5.75 -2.96 -2.78
N CYS A 34 -4.65 -2.89 -2.02
CA CYS A 34 -4.06 -4.02 -1.30
C CYS A 34 -4.41 -4.03 0.19
N GLY A 35 -5.24 -3.10 0.69
CA GLY A 35 -5.58 -2.99 2.11
C GLY A 35 -4.40 -2.67 3.04
N ARG A 36 -3.25 -2.24 2.48
CA ARG A 36 -2.01 -2.06 3.25
C ARG A 36 -1.80 -0.65 3.77
N TYR A 37 -2.30 0.35 3.06
CA TYR A 37 -2.02 1.75 3.36
C TYR A 37 -3.26 2.61 3.26
N ASN A 38 -3.40 3.55 4.16
CA ASN A 38 -4.42 4.57 4.08
C ASN A 38 -4.03 5.63 3.03
N THR A 39 -5.00 6.00 2.19
CA THR A 39 -4.90 7.04 1.19
C THR A 39 -5.99 8.09 1.40
N THR A 40 -5.74 9.29 0.94
CA THR A 40 -6.73 10.36 0.86
C THR A 40 -6.55 11.15 -0.43
N THR A 41 -7.63 11.71 -0.95
CA THR A 41 -7.59 12.54 -2.15
C THR A 41 -7.59 14.01 -1.78
N LEU A 42 -6.58 14.73 -2.23
CA LEU A 42 -6.47 16.18 -2.07
C LEU A 42 -6.73 16.88 -3.40
N HIS A 43 -7.44 18.00 -3.35
CA HIS A 43 -7.77 18.81 -4.51
C HIS A 43 -6.95 20.10 -4.49
N LYS A 44 -6.12 20.31 -5.50
CA LYS A 44 -5.34 21.54 -5.69
C LYS A 44 -5.43 21.96 -7.17
N ASP A 45 -5.69 23.24 -7.41
CA ASP A 45 -5.67 23.86 -8.74
C ASP A 45 -6.49 23.07 -9.78
N GLY A 46 -7.73 22.68 -9.39
CA GLY A 46 -8.64 21.91 -10.23
C GLY A 46 -8.29 20.42 -10.41
N LYS A 47 -7.13 19.99 -9.88
CA LYS A 47 -6.67 18.58 -9.99
C LYS A 47 -6.92 17.83 -8.68
N SER A 48 -7.31 16.57 -8.83
CA SER A 48 -7.49 15.62 -7.72
C SER A 48 -6.35 14.63 -7.70
N THR A 49 -5.62 14.58 -6.60
CA THR A 49 -4.47 13.66 -6.47
C THR A 49 -4.62 12.84 -5.20
N SER A 50 -4.40 11.54 -5.32
CA SER A 50 -4.41 10.62 -4.18
C SER A 50 -3.03 10.57 -3.54
N TYR A 51 -3.01 10.67 -2.22
CA TYR A 51 -1.78 10.65 -1.41
C TYR A 51 -1.84 9.56 -0.36
N LEU A 52 -0.71 8.93 -0.10
CA LEU A 52 -0.51 8.02 1.02
C LEU A 52 -0.43 8.82 2.32
N VAL A 53 -1.23 8.48 3.31
CA VAL A 53 -1.36 9.26 4.56
C VAL A 53 -0.04 9.30 5.33
N HIS A 54 0.68 8.18 5.47
CA HIS A 54 1.98 8.15 6.15
C HIS A 54 3.00 9.11 5.52
N ARG A 55 2.98 9.28 4.19
CA ARG A 55 3.87 10.26 3.52
C ARG A 55 3.47 11.70 3.80
N LEU A 56 2.17 11.96 3.96
CA LEU A 56 1.69 13.30 4.36
C LEU A 56 2.10 13.61 5.79
N VAL A 57 1.98 12.65 6.72
CA VAL A 57 2.43 12.80 8.12
C VAL A 57 3.94 13.02 8.16
N ALA A 58 4.71 12.16 7.50
CA ALA A 58 6.16 12.30 7.48
C ALA A 58 6.60 13.66 6.94
N LYS A 59 6.01 14.12 5.83
CA LYS A 59 6.32 15.44 5.24
C LYS A 59 5.96 16.61 6.15
N ALA A 60 4.90 16.48 6.95
CA ALA A 60 4.42 17.54 7.82
C ALA A 60 5.22 17.65 9.14
N PHE A 61 5.69 16.52 9.67
CA PHE A 61 6.24 16.46 11.03
C PHE A 61 7.70 15.99 11.11
N ILE A 62 8.17 15.19 10.15
CA ILE A 62 9.56 14.70 10.14
C ILE A 62 10.41 15.54 9.18
N GLY A 63 9.86 15.83 7.98
CA GLY A 63 10.55 16.64 6.98
C GLY A 63 10.45 16.06 5.58
N GLN A 64 11.28 16.59 4.66
CA GLN A 64 11.35 16.09 3.30
C GLN A 64 11.92 14.67 3.27
N ILE A 65 11.33 13.81 2.43
CA ILE A 65 11.81 12.44 2.21
C ILE A 65 12.92 12.54 1.14
N PRO A 66 14.19 12.27 1.49
CA PRO A 66 15.29 12.34 0.53
C PRO A 66 15.14 11.28 -0.57
N ASP A 67 15.82 11.50 -1.70
CA ASP A 67 15.86 10.51 -2.77
C ASP A 67 16.50 9.21 -2.28
N GLY A 68 15.89 8.09 -2.66
CA GLY A 68 16.31 6.76 -2.20
C GLY A 68 15.81 6.35 -0.81
N TYR A 69 15.14 7.25 -0.09
CA TYR A 69 14.53 6.96 1.21
C TYR A 69 13.03 6.74 1.10
N ILE A 70 12.49 6.02 2.06
CA ILE A 70 11.06 5.73 2.17
C ILE A 70 10.56 6.06 3.58
N VAL A 71 9.25 6.20 3.72
CA VAL A 71 8.61 6.26 5.05
C VAL A 71 8.32 4.84 5.49
N CYS A 72 8.89 4.46 6.63
CA CYS A 72 8.77 3.14 7.25
C CYS A 72 7.78 3.19 8.43
N HIS A 73 7.14 2.06 8.70
CA HIS A 73 6.32 1.82 9.90
C HIS A 73 7.08 0.90 10.84
N LYS A 74 7.36 1.34 12.06
CA LYS A 74 8.12 0.56 13.06
C LYS A 74 7.45 -0.78 13.39
N ASP A 75 6.12 -0.83 13.34
CA ASP A 75 5.29 -2.02 13.62
C ASP A 75 4.92 -2.84 12.38
N ASP A 76 5.37 -2.42 11.18
CA ASP A 76 4.96 -2.99 9.89
C ASP A 76 3.44 -2.96 9.62
N VAL A 77 2.69 -2.08 10.30
CA VAL A 77 1.26 -1.89 10.06
C VAL A 77 1.04 -0.62 9.23
N GLY A 78 0.89 -0.76 7.93
CA GLY A 78 0.79 0.36 6.98
C GLY A 78 -0.43 1.28 7.17
N THR A 79 -1.39 0.89 8.01
CA THR A 79 -2.55 1.71 8.39
C THR A 79 -2.32 2.50 9.68
N ASN A 80 -1.29 2.16 10.48
CA ASN A 80 -0.90 2.89 11.68
C ASN A 80 -0.02 4.09 11.32
N ASN A 81 -0.65 5.20 10.99
CA ASN A 81 0.03 6.42 10.54
C ASN A 81 0.34 7.41 11.66
N SER A 82 0.43 6.94 12.91
CA SER A 82 0.88 7.74 14.04
C SER A 82 2.34 8.17 13.84
N LEU A 83 2.64 9.44 14.10
CA LEU A 83 4.00 9.99 13.98
C LEU A 83 5.04 9.16 14.75
N GLU A 84 4.69 8.69 15.95
CA GLU A 84 5.55 7.87 16.79
C GLU A 84 5.96 6.54 16.12
N ASN A 85 5.10 6.02 15.22
CA ASN A 85 5.30 4.79 14.48
C ASN A 85 6.05 5.01 13.16
N LEU A 86 6.20 6.26 12.70
CA LEU A 86 6.79 6.58 11.41
C LEU A 86 8.23 7.06 11.53
N TYR A 87 9.05 6.72 10.55
CA TYR A 87 10.38 7.30 10.37
C TYR A 87 10.78 7.27 8.88
N ILE A 88 11.78 8.08 8.52
CA ILE A 88 12.38 8.06 7.19
C ILE A 88 13.59 7.13 7.24
N GLY A 89 13.56 6.07 6.44
CA GLY A 89 14.60 5.05 6.39
C GLY A 89 14.83 4.53 4.99
N THR A 90 15.77 3.61 4.85
CA THR A 90 16.06 2.91 3.60
C THR A 90 15.22 1.64 3.46
N PHE A 91 15.24 1.03 2.28
CA PHE A 91 14.66 -0.31 2.09
C PHE A 91 15.30 -1.38 2.99
N LYS A 92 16.59 -1.20 3.33
CA LYS A 92 17.31 -2.09 4.25
C LYS A 92 16.75 -1.98 5.66
N ASP A 93 16.51 -0.75 6.12
CA ASP A 93 15.93 -0.50 7.45
C ASP A 93 14.52 -1.08 7.55
N ASN A 94 13.68 -0.87 6.54
CA ASN A 94 12.34 -1.46 6.47
C ASN A 94 12.39 -3.00 6.49
N SER A 95 13.36 -3.61 5.83
CA SER A 95 13.54 -5.06 5.87
C SER A 95 13.99 -5.54 7.25
N ALA A 96 14.84 -4.77 7.94
CA ALA A 96 15.27 -5.07 9.31
C ALA A 96 14.08 -4.98 10.30
N ASP A 97 13.20 -4.00 10.12
CA ASP A 97 11.96 -3.89 10.92
C ASP A 97 11.06 -5.12 10.74
N THR A 98 10.87 -5.55 9.49
CA THR A 98 10.10 -6.76 9.18
C THR A 98 10.68 -8.00 9.88
N LEU A 99 12.02 -8.12 9.93
CA LEU A 99 12.70 -9.18 10.66
C LEU A 99 12.45 -9.08 12.17
N ARG A 100 12.65 -7.89 12.74
CA ARG A 100 12.45 -7.62 14.18
C ARG A 100 11.01 -7.91 14.61
N ASN A 101 10.03 -7.58 13.79
CA ASN A 101 8.62 -7.77 14.07
C ASN A 101 8.15 -9.22 13.82
N GLY A 102 9.07 -10.16 13.61
CA GLY A 102 8.76 -11.57 13.41
C GLY A 102 8.03 -11.90 12.11
N LYS A 103 7.87 -10.92 11.22
CA LYS A 103 7.31 -11.11 9.88
C LYS A 103 8.38 -11.59 8.90
N THR A 104 9.24 -12.51 9.36
CA THR A 104 10.35 -13.02 8.58
C THR A 104 9.88 -13.76 7.35
N MET A 105 10.50 -13.42 6.24
CA MET A 105 10.59 -14.34 5.12
C MET A 105 11.38 -15.59 5.56
N LYS A 106 10.70 -16.70 5.83
CA LYS A 106 11.39 -17.98 5.94
C LYS A 106 12.15 -18.20 4.63
N ASN A 107 13.49 -18.24 4.72
CA ASN A 107 14.42 -18.63 3.65
C ASN A 107 14.55 -17.66 2.45
N GLY A 108 14.53 -16.33 2.63
CA GLY A 108 14.85 -15.39 1.54
C GLY A 108 13.86 -15.39 0.38
N ARG A 109 12.81 -16.18 0.47
CA ARG A 109 11.69 -16.18 -0.47
C ARG A 109 10.63 -15.24 0.07
N ARG A 110 10.35 -14.17 -0.68
CA ARG A 110 9.12 -13.40 -0.51
C ARG A 110 7.98 -14.37 -0.29
N PHE A 111 7.07 -14.05 0.64
CA PHE A 111 5.87 -14.81 0.87
C PHE A 111 5.38 -15.45 -0.43
N ASN A 112 5.83 -16.67 -0.71
CA ASN A 112 4.97 -17.55 -1.44
C ASN A 112 3.88 -17.86 -0.41
N ALA A 113 2.76 -17.13 -0.47
CA ALA A 113 1.54 -17.75 -0.11
C ALA A 113 1.67 -19.15 -0.65
N GLN A 114 1.51 -20.17 0.15
CA GLN A 114 1.44 -21.53 -0.35
C GLN A 114 0.22 -21.55 -1.25
N LEU A 115 0.44 -21.22 -2.55
CA LEU A 115 -0.62 -21.27 -3.53
C LEU A 115 -0.93 -22.74 -3.73
N GLU A 116 -2.16 -23.07 -3.50
CA GLU A 116 -2.71 -24.36 -3.86
C GLU A 116 -2.96 -24.41 -5.36
N ILE A 117 -3.07 -25.62 -5.90
CA ILE A 117 -3.34 -25.84 -7.34
C ILE A 117 -4.60 -25.08 -7.79
N GLU A 118 -5.60 -25.04 -6.94
CA GLU A 118 -6.87 -24.34 -7.21
C GLU A 118 -6.70 -22.82 -7.26
N ASP A 119 -5.82 -22.24 -6.46
CA ASP A 119 -5.50 -20.81 -6.51
C ASP A 119 -4.85 -20.43 -7.84
N VAL A 120 -3.93 -21.26 -8.30
CA VAL A 120 -3.26 -21.07 -9.59
C VAL A 120 -4.25 -21.16 -10.76
N LYS A 121 -5.15 -22.14 -10.73
CA LYS A 121 -6.23 -22.28 -11.72
C LYS A 121 -7.15 -21.05 -11.69
N PHE A 122 -7.53 -20.58 -10.50
CA PHE A 122 -8.35 -19.39 -10.34
C PHE A 122 -7.65 -18.14 -10.90
N ILE A 123 -6.37 -17.91 -10.57
CA ILE A 123 -5.57 -16.79 -11.08
C ILE A 123 -5.53 -16.81 -12.60
N ARG A 124 -5.36 -17.97 -13.23
CA ARG A 124 -5.39 -18.13 -14.68
C ARG A 124 -6.76 -17.82 -15.28
N LYS A 125 -7.83 -18.35 -14.68
CA LYS A 125 -9.23 -18.14 -15.11
C LYS A 125 -9.63 -16.65 -15.04
N MET A 126 -9.05 -15.90 -14.10
CA MET A 126 -9.35 -14.48 -13.91
C MET A 126 -8.52 -13.55 -14.78
N ARG A 127 -7.68 -14.05 -15.68
CA ARG A 127 -6.94 -13.24 -16.64
C ARG A 127 -7.89 -12.38 -17.48
N GLY A 128 -7.65 -11.07 -17.50
CA GLY A 128 -8.49 -10.09 -18.20
C GLY A 128 -9.80 -9.72 -17.49
N LYS A 129 -10.21 -10.46 -16.44
CA LYS A 129 -11.44 -10.17 -15.65
C LYS A 129 -11.14 -9.41 -14.36
N ILE A 130 -10.02 -9.72 -13.73
CA ILE A 130 -9.53 -9.07 -12.50
C ILE A 130 -8.12 -8.58 -12.78
N SER A 131 -7.81 -7.36 -12.32
CA SER A 131 -6.45 -6.83 -12.50
C SER A 131 -5.42 -7.69 -11.75
N GLN A 132 -4.24 -7.86 -12.34
CA GLN A 132 -3.13 -8.61 -11.74
C GLN A 132 -2.77 -8.09 -10.34
N ARG A 133 -2.85 -6.77 -10.15
CA ARG A 133 -2.61 -6.13 -8.86
C ARG A 133 -3.62 -6.58 -7.80
N LYS A 134 -4.90 -6.64 -8.16
CA LYS A 134 -5.97 -7.09 -7.26
C LYS A 134 -5.82 -8.58 -6.94
N LEU A 135 -5.52 -9.40 -7.93
CA LEU A 135 -5.19 -10.82 -7.73
C LEU A 135 -3.99 -10.99 -6.80
N GLY A 136 -2.92 -10.22 -7.01
CA GLY A 136 -1.75 -10.22 -6.14
C GLY A 136 -2.10 -9.92 -4.68
N CYS A 137 -3.01 -8.98 -4.44
CA CYS A 137 -3.51 -8.67 -3.09
C CYS A 137 -4.35 -9.79 -2.50
N MET A 138 -5.24 -10.41 -3.28
CA MET A 138 -6.11 -11.51 -2.83
C MET A 138 -5.30 -12.73 -2.38
N PHE A 139 -4.23 -13.06 -3.09
CA PHE A 139 -3.39 -14.22 -2.83
C PHE A 139 -2.06 -13.88 -2.13
N ASN A 140 -1.90 -12.63 -1.68
CA ASN A 140 -0.68 -12.14 -1.02
C ASN A 140 0.62 -12.41 -1.81
N ILE A 141 0.57 -12.31 -3.13
CA ILE A 141 1.70 -12.46 -4.06
C ILE A 141 1.94 -11.17 -4.84
N CYS A 142 3.13 -10.98 -5.38
CA CYS A 142 3.39 -9.78 -6.18
C CYS A 142 2.72 -9.87 -7.56
N GLN A 143 2.46 -8.70 -8.18
CA GLN A 143 1.88 -8.62 -9.52
C GLN A 143 2.69 -9.42 -10.55
N GLY A 144 4.03 -9.39 -10.44
CA GLY A 144 4.92 -10.15 -11.31
C GLY A 144 4.64 -11.65 -11.26
N THR A 145 4.48 -12.20 -10.05
CA THR A 145 4.12 -13.61 -9.86
C THR A 145 2.76 -13.94 -10.48
N VAL A 146 1.76 -13.04 -10.32
CA VAL A 146 0.46 -13.22 -10.99
C VAL A 146 0.62 -13.27 -12.51
N SER A 147 1.43 -12.36 -13.06
CA SER A 147 1.72 -12.32 -14.49
C SER A 147 2.38 -13.62 -14.97
N GLU A 148 3.39 -14.11 -14.24
CA GLU A 148 4.08 -15.36 -14.58
C GLU A 148 3.16 -16.59 -14.51
N ILE A 149 2.25 -16.64 -13.54
CA ILE A 149 1.22 -17.68 -13.43
C ILE A 149 0.27 -17.61 -14.64
N GLN A 150 -0.22 -16.42 -14.97
CA GLN A 150 -1.14 -16.21 -16.09
C GLN A 150 -0.51 -16.47 -17.46
N LEU A 151 0.81 -16.24 -17.57
CA LEU A 151 1.60 -16.54 -18.76
C LEU A 151 2.14 -17.98 -18.79
N ARG A 152 1.80 -18.80 -17.78
CA ARG A 152 2.27 -20.18 -17.63
C ARG A 152 3.79 -20.34 -17.58
N LYS A 153 4.51 -19.28 -17.19
CA LYS A 153 5.97 -19.32 -17.00
C LYS A 153 6.37 -20.14 -15.79
N ILE A 154 5.54 -20.12 -14.75
CA ILE A 154 5.66 -20.92 -13.54
C ILE A 154 4.42 -21.82 -13.38
N TRP A 155 4.50 -22.85 -12.54
CA TRP A 155 3.43 -23.85 -12.34
C TRP A 155 3.04 -24.59 -13.64
N LYS A 156 4.01 -24.87 -14.48
CA LYS A 156 3.81 -25.47 -15.81
C LYS A 156 3.14 -26.86 -15.76
N HIS A 157 3.33 -27.57 -14.66
CA HIS A 157 2.81 -28.93 -14.46
C HIS A 157 1.29 -29.02 -14.23
N ILE A 158 0.63 -27.88 -13.95
CA ILE A 158 -0.82 -27.89 -13.64
C ILE A 158 -1.68 -28.10 -14.91
N ASP A 159 -1.19 -27.75 -16.08
CA ASP A 159 -1.92 -27.89 -17.35
C ASP A 159 -1.37 -29.03 -18.24
N GLY A 160 -0.43 -29.80 -17.74
CA GLY A 160 0.28 -30.85 -18.46
C GLY A 160 -0.29 -32.25 -18.21
N GLY A 161 -1.61 -32.40 -18.10
CA GLY A 161 -2.31 -33.67 -18.01
C GLY A 161 -3.08 -33.95 -19.30
N ALA A 162 -2.40 -34.43 -20.35
CA ALA A 162 -2.89 -35.28 -21.41
C ALA A 162 -1.67 -35.86 -22.12
#